data_e3a881ff77de8fd72a451d5fa59f1d3e
#
_entry.id   e3a881ff77de8fd72a451d5fa59f1d3e
#
_cell.length_a   1.000
_cell.length_b   1.000
_cell.length_c   1.000
_cell.angle_alpha   90.00
_cell.angle_beta   90.00
_cell.angle_gamma   90.00
#
_symmetry.space_group_name_H-M   'P 1'
#
loop_
_entity.id
_entity.type
_entity.pdbx_description
1 polymer ?
#
loop_
_entity_poly.entity_id
_entity_poly.type
_entity_poly.pdbx_seq_one_letter_code
_entity_poly.pdbx_strand_id
1 'polypeptide(L)'
;MDVFSYLMHGFQVAMLPENLLIALIGAFIGTIVGMLPGLGPINGVAILLPFAFAMGLPPESALILLAAVYLGCEYGGRISAILINVPGDAAAIMSTLDGYPLAKQGKAGIALSISAWSSFVGSMIATVGVVLFAPILAKWAIAFGPAEYFVLMVFALTCLSGLVSDQPVKTGVSALMGLGLAMVGVDAVTGVYRFTFDSVNLSDGIQFTTIVIGFFSISEILIMLEHTHAGQQVMSQGKRTLFNFKEMMFTMVSTIRASVMGFVIGVLPGAGATIAS
;
A
#
# COMPACT_ATOMS: atom_id res chain seq x y z
N MET A 1 -23.90 -11.06 24.77
CA MET A 1 -22.92 -10.00 25.14
C MET A 1 -22.96 -8.92 24.08
N ASP A 2 -23.10 -7.67 24.50
CA ASP A 2 -23.29 -6.56 23.58
C ASP A 2 -21.98 -6.23 22.83
N VAL A 3 -22.08 -5.83 21.58
CA VAL A 3 -20.92 -5.41 20.72
C VAL A 3 -20.01 -4.42 21.47
N PHE A 4 -20.61 -3.58 22.31
CA PHE A 4 -19.89 -2.62 23.14
C PHE A 4 -18.99 -3.27 24.20
N SER A 5 -19.41 -4.38 24.81
CA SER A 5 -18.59 -5.09 25.81
C SER A 5 -17.35 -5.76 25.18
N TYR A 6 -17.50 -6.33 23.98
CA TYR A 6 -16.36 -6.86 23.21
C TYR A 6 -15.39 -5.77 22.79
N LEU A 7 -15.91 -4.61 22.37
CA LEU A 7 -15.08 -3.47 22.00
C LEU A 7 -14.27 -2.96 23.19
N MET A 8 -14.92 -2.81 24.36
CA MET A 8 -14.25 -2.37 25.58
C MET A 8 -13.17 -3.36 26.03
N HIS A 9 -13.45 -4.66 25.94
CA HIS A 9 -12.46 -5.70 26.22
C HIS A 9 -11.27 -5.61 25.25
N GLY A 10 -11.54 -5.48 23.96
CA GLY A 10 -10.49 -5.31 22.95
C GLY A 10 -9.60 -4.09 23.23
N PHE A 11 -10.19 -2.96 23.62
CA PHE A 11 -9.42 -1.77 24.02
C PHE A 11 -8.57 -2.03 25.27
N GLN A 12 -9.11 -2.70 26.28
CA GLN A 12 -8.35 -3.05 27.48
C GLN A 12 -7.14 -3.92 27.15
N VAL A 13 -7.30 -4.92 26.30
CA VAL A 13 -6.21 -5.80 25.85
C VAL A 13 -5.19 -5.03 25.02
N ALA A 14 -5.64 -4.19 24.08
CA ALA A 14 -4.75 -3.42 23.22
C ALA A 14 -3.89 -2.40 24.00
N MET A 15 -4.44 -1.84 25.08
CA MET A 15 -3.77 -0.85 25.94
C MET A 15 -2.82 -1.46 26.97
N LEU A 16 -2.70 -2.77 27.06
CA LEU A 16 -1.69 -3.40 27.90
C LEU A 16 -0.29 -2.96 27.45
N PRO A 17 0.62 -2.63 28.39
CA PRO A 17 1.98 -2.18 28.03
C PRO A 17 2.73 -3.15 27.12
N GLU A 18 2.52 -4.45 27.31
CA GLU A 18 3.11 -5.51 26.47
C GLU A 18 2.60 -5.42 25.02
N ASN A 19 1.30 -5.22 24.83
CA ASN A 19 0.69 -5.12 23.51
C ASN A 19 1.05 -3.81 22.81
N LEU A 20 1.19 -2.71 23.55
CA LEU A 20 1.70 -1.47 22.99
C LEU A 20 3.16 -1.60 22.52
N LEU A 21 3.98 -2.32 23.28
CA LEU A 21 5.36 -2.60 22.88
C LEU A 21 5.42 -3.53 21.66
N ILE A 22 4.58 -4.56 21.61
CA ILE A 22 4.43 -5.45 20.46
C ILE A 22 3.99 -4.65 19.22
N ALA A 23 3.02 -3.76 19.35
CA ALA A 23 2.57 -2.90 18.27
C ALA A 23 3.68 -1.96 17.78
N LEU A 24 4.46 -1.36 18.69
CA LEU A 24 5.58 -0.50 18.34
C LEU A 24 6.66 -1.26 17.57
N ILE A 25 7.05 -2.44 18.05
CA ILE A 25 8.04 -3.30 17.38
C ILE A 25 7.51 -3.75 16.03
N GLY A 26 6.26 -4.19 15.95
CA GLY A 26 5.62 -4.59 14.70
C GLY A 26 5.58 -3.46 13.67
N ALA A 27 5.18 -2.27 14.07
CA ALA A 27 5.16 -1.09 13.20
C ALA A 27 6.56 -0.70 12.71
N PHE A 28 7.57 -0.77 13.58
CA PHE A 28 8.95 -0.46 13.22
C PHE A 28 9.52 -1.48 12.22
N ILE A 29 9.39 -2.77 12.51
CA ILE A 29 9.83 -3.85 11.60
C ILE A 29 9.07 -3.76 10.27
N GLY A 30 7.75 -3.58 10.34
CA GLY A 30 6.91 -3.40 9.16
C GLY A 30 7.37 -2.22 8.31
N THR A 31 7.68 -1.08 8.92
CA THR A 31 8.19 0.09 8.18
C THR A 31 9.49 -0.22 7.44
N ILE A 32 10.42 -0.94 8.08
CA ILE A 32 11.68 -1.36 7.43
C ILE A 32 11.40 -2.30 6.25
N VAL A 33 10.57 -3.32 6.46
CA VAL A 33 10.20 -4.28 5.41
C VAL A 33 9.48 -3.58 4.26
N GLY A 34 8.55 -2.68 4.55
CA GLY A 34 7.79 -1.93 3.54
C GLY A 34 8.64 -0.96 2.71
N MET A 35 9.77 -0.45 3.25
CA MET A 35 10.71 0.36 2.47
C MET A 35 11.44 -0.45 1.40
N LEU A 36 11.46 -1.78 1.52
CA LEU A 36 12.08 -2.65 0.52
C LEU A 36 11.12 -2.84 -0.67
N PRO A 37 11.55 -2.45 -1.88
CA PRO A 37 10.66 -2.50 -3.05
C PRO A 37 10.11 -3.90 -3.29
N GLY A 38 8.78 -3.98 -3.48
CA GLY A 38 8.06 -5.20 -3.85
C GLY A 38 7.80 -6.19 -2.73
N LEU A 39 8.30 -5.99 -1.51
CA LEU A 39 7.92 -6.86 -0.39
C LEU A 39 6.48 -6.61 0.05
N GLY A 40 6.09 -5.36 0.19
CA GLY A 40 4.72 -4.98 0.51
C GLY A 40 4.17 -5.55 1.84
N PRO A 41 2.96 -5.16 2.24
CA PRO A 41 2.41 -5.55 3.53
C PRO A 41 2.04 -7.02 3.62
N ILE A 42 1.59 -7.65 2.53
CA ILE A 42 1.22 -9.07 2.52
C ILE A 42 2.42 -9.95 2.82
N ASN A 43 3.54 -9.69 2.14
CA ASN A 43 4.78 -10.44 2.37
C ASN A 43 5.37 -10.15 3.76
N GLY A 44 5.27 -8.90 4.23
CA GLY A 44 5.68 -8.54 5.59
C GLY A 44 4.95 -9.35 6.65
N VAL A 45 3.64 -9.46 6.55
CA VAL A 45 2.81 -10.29 7.43
C VAL A 45 3.17 -11.76 7.28
N ALA A 46 3.32 -12.28 6.06
CA ALA A 46 3.65 -13.68 5.80
C ALA A 46 5.01 -14.08 6.40
N ILE A 47 6.02 -13.20 6.34
CA ILE A 47 7.34 -13.42 6.94
C ILE A 47 7.26 -13.47 8.47
N LEU A 48 6.45 -12.58 9.08
CA LEU A 48 6.38 -12.46 10.54
C LEU A 48 5.33 -13.38 11.19
N LEU A 49 4.44 -13.96 10.42
CA LEU A 49 3.44 -14.90 10.94
C LEU A 49 4.07 -16.11 11.68
N PRO A 50 5.08 -16.81 11.13
CA PRO A 50 5.76 -17.92 11.83
C PRO A 50 6.42 -17.45 13.14
N PHE A 51 6.96 -16.23 13.18
CA PHE A 51 7.56 -15.67 14.40
C PHE A 51 6.50 -15.40 15.48
N ALA A 52 5.33 -14.89 15.11
CA ALA A 52 4.22 -14.69 16.04
C ALA A 52 3.80 -16.01 16.71
N PHE A 53 3.74 -17.09 15.94
CA PHE A 53 3.47 -18.44 16.47
C PHE A 53 4.60 -18.99 17.32
N ALA A 54 5.85 -18.85 16.88
CA ALA A 54 7.03 -19.34 17.60
C ALA A 54 7.22 -18.66 18.97
N MET A 55 6.82 -17.40 19.09
CA MET A 55 6.85 -16.64 20.35
C MET A 55 5.76 -17.08 21.35
N GLY A 56 4.81 -17.92 20.94
CA GLY A 56 3.72 -18.36 21.79
C GLY A 56 2.80 -17.22 22.25
N LEU A 57 2.67 -16.19 21.45
CA LEU A 57 1.83 -15.02 21.80
C LEU A 57 0.35 -15.42 21.91
N PRO A 58 -0.40 -14.84 22.84
CA PRO A 58 -1.86 -14.93 22.83
C PRO A 58 -2.42 -14.47 21.47
N PRO A 59 -3.54 -15.04 21.00
CA PRO A 59 -4.11 -14.71 19.68
C PRO A 59 -4.32 -13.21 19.46
N GLU A 60 -4.75 -12.47 20.49
CA GLU A 60 -4.97 -11.03 20.45
C GLU A 60 -3.66 -10.28 20.23
N SER A 61 -2.59 -10.67 20.93
CA SER A 61 -1.26 -10.05 20.80
C SER A 61 -0.63 -10.37 19.45
N ALA A 62 -0.82 -11.60 18.93
CA ALA A 62 -0.38 -11.97 17.60
C ALA A 62 -1.09 -11.15 16.51
N LEU A 63 -2.39 -10.93 16.63
CA LEU A 63 -3.16 -10.07 15.72
C LEU A 63 -2.69 -8.61 15.78
N ILE A 64 -2.40 -8.09 16.99
CA ILE A 64 -1.86 -6.74 17.16
C ILE A 64 -0.49 -6.62 16.47
N LEU A 65 0.40 -7.60 16.64
CA LEU A 65 1.70 -7.64 15.97
C LEU A 65 1.54 -7.59 14.44
N LEU A 66 0.74 -8.49 13.87
CA LEU A 66 0.58 -8.62 12.44
C LEU A 66 -0.12 -7.40 11.82
N ALA A 67 -1.12 -6.83 12.50
CA ALA A 67 -1.76 -5.59 12.08
C ALA A 67 -0.78 -4.41 12.10
N ALA A 68 0.04 -4.30 13.13
CA ALA A 68 1.07 -3.27 13.24
C ALA A 68 2.14 -3.40 12.15
N VAL A 69 2.57 -4.63 11.84
CA VAL A 69 3.47 -4.93 10.72
C VAL A 69 2.85 -4.50 9.38
N TYR A 70 1.58 -4.85 9.16
CA TYR A 70 0.85 -4.47 7.94
C TYR A 70 0.85 -2.96 7.75
N LEU A 71 0.40 -2.21 8.76
CA LEU A 71 0.35 -0.75 8.74
C LEU A 71 1.74 -0.12 8.59
N GLY A 72 2.75 -0.71 9.24
CA GLY A 72 4.15 -0.29 9.11
C GLY A 72 4.66 -0.47 7.67
N CYS A 73 4.39 -1.61 7.03
CA CYS A 73 4.76 -1.86 5.64
C CYS A 73 4.10 -0.86 4.68
N GLU A 74 2.82 -0.58 4.85
CA GLU A 74 2.08 0.41 4.06
C GLU A 74 2.72 1.81 4.16
N TYR A 75 3.15 2.21 5.34
CA TYR A 75 3.81 3.49 5.53
C TYR A 75 5.24 3.46 4.97
N GLY A 76 5.98 2.37 5.20
CA GLY A 76 7.34 2.17 4.69
C GLY A 76 7.42 2.27 3.17
N GLY A 77 6.48 1.65 2.45
CA GLY A 77 6.38 1.71 1.00
C GLY A 77 6.21 3.13 0.45
N ARG A 78 5.51 3.99 1.20
CA ARG A 78 5.37 5.42 0.86
C ARG A 78 6.64 6.21 1.14
N ILE A 79 7.42 5.85 2.15
CA ILE A 79 8.71 6.51 2.41
C ILE A 79 9.64 6.35 1.20
N SER A 80 9.83 5.13 0.71
CA SER A 80 10.67 4.87 -0.46
C SER A 80 10.09 5.51 -1.74
N ALA A 81 8.77 5.48 -1.93
CA ALA A 81 8.10 6.14 -3.03
C ALA A 81 8.37 7.66 -3.06
N ILE A 82 8.26 8.33 -1.92
CA ILE A 82 8.44 9.78 -1.78
C ILE A 82 9.91 10.19 -1.91
N LEU A 83 10.83 9.42 -1.29
CA LEU A 83 12.25 9.82 -1.21
C LEU A 83 13.05 9.46 -2.46
N ILE A 84 12.82 8.28 -3.02
CA ILE A 84 13.65 7.73 -4.09
C ILE A 84 12.87 7.31 -5.33
N ASN A 85 11.58 7.66 -5.42
CA ASN A 85 10.71 7.31 -6.55
C ASN A 85 10.55 5.80 -6.78
N VAL A 86 10.73 4.99 -5.76
CA VAL A 86 10.60 3.53 -5.83
C VAL A 86 9.54 3.07 -4.84
N PRO A 87 8.32 2.75 -5.31
CA PRO A 87 7.24 2.33 -4.44
C PRO A 87 7.53 0.97 -3.80
N GLY A 88 7.21 0.81 -2.52
CA GLY A 88 7.36 -0.45 -1.81
C GLY A 88 6.35 -1.51 -2.28
N ASP A 89 5.17 -1.07 -2.67
CA ASP A 89 4.08 -1.91 -3.18
C ASP A 89 3.19 -1.17 -4.18
N ALA A 90 2.17 -1.86 -4.72
CA ALA A 90 1.27 -1.28 -5.71
C ALA A 90 0.45 -0.09 -5.17
N ALA A 91 0.07 -0.11 -3.89
CA ALA A 91 -0.69 0.98 -3.28
C ALA A 91 0.16 2.25 -3.08
N ALA A 92 1.48 2.11 -2.98
CA ALA A 92 2.40 3.23 -2.82
C ALA A 92 2.75 3.95 -4.15
N ILE A 93 2.39 3.39 -5.32
CA ILE A 93 2.71 3.97 -6.63
C ILE A 93 2.20 5.41 -6.75
N MET A 94 0.97 5.69 -6.33
CA MET A 94 0.39 7.04 -6.42
C MET A 94 1.17 8.07 -5.61
N SER A 95 1.87 7.64 -4.55
CA SER A 95 2.75 8.52 -3.76
C SER A 95 4.00 8.98 -4.52
N THR A 96 4.38 8.31 -5.61
CA THR A 96 5.50 8.75 -6.46
C THR A 96 5.13 9.97 -7.30
N LEU A 97 3.85 10.11 -7.70
CA LEU A 97 3.39 11.16 -8.61
C LEU A 97 3.47 12.54 -7.98
N ASP A 98 3.07 12.68 -6.72
CA ASP A 98 3.04 13.97 -6.02
C ASP A 98 4.14 14.09 -4.96
N GLY A 99 4.43 12.98 -4.25
CA GLY A 99 5.37 12.96 -3.15
C GLY A 99 6.82 13.14 -3.60
N TYR A 100 7.25 12.45 -4.64
CA TYR A 100 8.61 12.55 -5.16
C TYR A 100 8.93 13.92 -5.77
N PRO A 101 8.08 14.55 -6.60
CA PRO A 101 8.28 15.92 -7.03
C PRO A 101 8.38 16.93 -5.88
N LEU A 102 7.62 16.76 -4.80
CA LEU A 102 7.76 17.57 -3.59
C LEU A 102 9.11 17.33 -2.91
N ALA A 103 9.57 16.08 -2.86
CA ALA A 103 10.89 15.76 -2.30
C ALA A 103 12.02 16.40 -3.12
N LYS A 104 11.94 16.39 -4.46
CA LYS A 104 12.88 17.10 -5.34
C LYS A 104 12.92 18.62 -5.08
N GLN A 105 11.80 19.21 -4.67
CA GLN A 105 11.73 20.62 -4.27
C GLN A 105 12.30 20.90 -2.87
N GLY A 106 12.88 19.90 -2.20
CA GLY A 106 13.38 20.02 -0.82
C GLY A 106 12.29 19.97 0.25
N LYS A 107 11.07 19.53 -0.09
CA LYS A 107 9.91 19.44 0.81
C LYS A 107 9.60 17.99 1.24
N ALA A 108 10.59 17.11 1.20
CA ALA A 108 10.42 15.70 1.55
C ALA A 108 9.80 15.48 2.94
N GLY A 109 10.29 16.23 3.95
CA GLY A 109 9.75 16.13 5.31
C GLY A 109 8.28 16.51 5.41
N ILE A 110 7.85 17.52 4.64
CA ILE A 110 6.43 17.92 4.58
C ILE A 110 5.60 16.81 3.94
N ALA A 111 6.04 16.25 2.81
CA ALA A 111 5.35 15.16 2.13
C ALA A 111 5.20 13.92 3.03
N LEU A 112 6.27 13.51 3.71
CA LEU A 112 6.25 12.38 4.65
C LEU A 112 5.34 12.65 5.85
N SER A 113 5.39 13.85 6.42
CA SER A 113 4.56 14.18 7.58
C SER A 113 3.07 14.27 7.24
N ILE A 114 2.71 14.81 6.06
CA ILE A 114 1.32 14.80 5.57
C ILE A 114 0.86 13.38 5.31
N SER A 115 1.70 12.53 4.69
CA SER A 115 1.40 11.11 4.47
C SER A 115 1.13 10.37 5.78
N ALA A 116 1.97 10.58 6.82
CA ALA A 116 1.77 10.00 8.14
C ALA A 116 0.45 10.47 8.79
N TRP A 117 0.18 11.78 8.73
CA TRP A 117 -1.05 12.35 9.27
C TRP A 117 -2.30 11.81 8.58
N SER A 118 -2.28 11.80 7.23
CA SER A 118 -3.40 11.26 6.44
C SER A 118 -3.64 9.78 6.73
N SER A 119 -2.58 8.99 6.92
CA SER A 119 -2.69 7.59 7.32
C SER A 119 -3.30 7.42 8.69
N PHE A 120 -2.90 8.24 9.66
CA PHE A 120 -3.49 8.20 11.01
C PHE A 120 -4.99 8.52 10.98
N VAL A 121 -5.38 9.61 10.32
CA VAL A 121 -6.79 9.99 10.20
C VAL A 121 -7.58 8.92 9.44
N GLY A 122 -7.04 8.41 8.33
CA GLY A 122 -7.65 7.36 7.53
C GLY A 122 -7.87 6.07 8.33
N SER A 123 -6.86 5.64 9.08
CA SER A 123 -6.95 4.46 9.94
C SER A 123 -8.01 4.62 11.04
N MET A 124 -8.12 5.81 11.65
CA MET A 124 -9.15 6.09 12.64
C MET A 124 -10.57 6.01 12.04
N ILE A 125 -10.78 6.61 10.87
CA ILE A 125 -12.06 6.55 10.16
C ILE A 125 -12.39 5.11 9.76
N ALA A 126 -11.41 4.38 9.20
CA ALA A 126 -11.59 3.00 8.79
C ALA A 126 -11.90 2.08 9.98
N THR A 127 -11.22 2.25 11.11
CA THR A 127 -11.47 1.47 12.33
C THR A 127 -12.89 1.68 12.84
N VAL A 128 -13.36 2.93 12.92
CA VAL A 128 -14.74 3.24 13.29
C VAL A 128 -15.71 2.61 12.29
N GLY A 129 -15.43 2.72 11.00
CA GLY A 129 -16.23 2.09 9.95
C GLY A 129 -16.30 0.57 10.09
N VAL A 130 -15.17 -0.11 10.33
CA VAL A 130 -15.15 -1.57 10.53
C VAL A 130 -15.98 -1.95 11.77
N VAL A 131 -15.80 -1.27 12.89
CA VAL A 131 -16.56 -1.57 14.12
C VAL A 131 -18.08 -1.44 13.91
N LEU A 132 -18.52 -0.41 13.20
CA LEU A 132 -19.95 -0.16 12.98
C LEU A 132 -20.57 -1.08 11.92
N PHE A 133 -19.82 -1.43 10.88
CA PHE A 133 -20.34 -2.10 9.70
C PHE A 133 -19.82 -3.53 9.49
N ALA A 134 -18.95 -4.06 10.38
CA ALA A 134 -18.31 -5.37 10.21
C ALA A 134 -19.27 -6.51 9.82
N PRO A 135 -20.45 -6.68 10.44
CA PRO A 135 -21.37 -7.77 10.07
C PRO A 135 -21.96 -7.63 8.66
N ILE A 136 -22.18 -6.39 8.21
CA ILE A 136 -22.72 -6.08 6.89
C ILE A 136 -21.62 -6.28 5.84
N LEU A 137 -20.42 -5.78 6.14
CA LEU A 137 -19.26 -5.88 5.28
C LEU A 137 -18.83 -7.33 5.03
N ALA A 138 -18.86 -8.17 6.09
CA ALA A 138 -18.58 -9.59 5.95
C ALA A 138 -19.55 -10.30 5.02
N LYS A 139 -20.84 -9.98 5.09
CA LYS A 139 -21.85 -10.53 4.16
C LYS A 139 -21.59 -10.10 2.70
N TRP A 140 -21.24 -8.85 2.48
CA TRP A 140 -20.95 -8.34 1.14
C TRP A 140 -19.65 -8.95 0.58
N ALA A 141 -18.60 -9.06 1.40
CA ALA A 141 -17.33 -9.64 0.97
C ALA A 141 -17.48 -11.09 0.47
N ILE A 142 -18.34 -11.89 1.12
CA ILE A 142 -18.60 -13.28 0.72
C ILE A 142 -19.48 -13.36 -0.54
N ALA A 143 -20.32 -12.34 -0.80
CA ALA A 143 -21.21 -12.32 -1.94
C ALA A 143 -20.51 -12.01 -3.28
N PHE A 144 -19.26 -11.51 -3.23
CA PHE A 144 -18.49 -11.22 -4.43
C PHE A 144 -18.01 -12.50 -5.11
N GLY A 145 -18.51 -12.75 -6.32
CA GLY A 145 -18.09 -13.86 -7.18
C GLY A 145 -17.10 -13.41 -8.27
N PRO A 146 -16.65 -14.34 -9.12
CA PRO A 146 -15.70 -14.03 -10.21
C PRO A 146 -16.19 -12.97 -11.19
N ALA A 147 -17.50 -12.90 -11.45
CA ALA A 147 -18.10 -11.91 -12.35
C ALA A 147 -18.00 -10.49 -11.78
N GLU A 148 -18.29 -10.33 -10.49
CA GLU A 148 -18.19 -9.04 -9.79
C GLU A 148 -16.73 -8.56 -9.74
N TYR A 149 -15.78 -9.47 -9.51
CA TYR A 149 -14.34 -9.16 -9.58
C TYR A 149 -13.92 -8.68 -10.98
N PHE A 150 -14.41 -9.32 -12.02
CA PHE A 150 -14.11 -8.89 -13.39
C PHE A 150 -14.61 -7.45 -13.65
N VAL A 151 -15.84 -7.15 -13.28
CA VAL A 151 -16.41 -5.80 -13.43
C VAL A 151 -15.64 -4.77 -12.63
N LEU A 152 -15.22 -5.13 -11.39
CA LEU A 152 -14.42 -4.27 -10.54
C LEU A 152 -13.05 -3.97 -11.18
N MET A 153 -12.39 -4.96 -11.77
CA MET A 153 -11.10 -4.75 -12.45
C MET A 153 -11.25 -3.88 -13.70
N VAL A 154 -12.31 -4.06 -14.47
CA VAL A 154 -12.62 -3.18 -15.62
C VAL A 154 -12.87 -1.75 -15.15
N PHE A 155 -13.61 -1.58 -14.05
CA PHE A 155 -13.82 -0.26 -13.44
C PHE A 155 -12.50 0.39 -12.99
N ALA A 156 -11.61 -0.35 -12.30
CA ALA A 156 -10.30 0.15 -11.90
C ALA A 156 -9.46 0.61 -13.10
N LEU A 157 -9.43 -0.18 -14.18
CA LEU A 157 -8.72 0.20 -15.41
C LEU A 157 -9.31 1.45 -16.08
N THR A 158 -10.63 1.63 -16.03
CA THR A 158 -11.25 2.86 -16.55
C THR A 158 -10.93 4.07 -15.70
N CYS A 159 -10.86 3.93 -14.38
CA CYS A 159 -10.41 5.00 -13.48
C CYS A 159 -8.96 5.42 -13.77
N LEU A 160 -8.06 4.45 -13.98
CA LEU A 160 -6.67 4.73 -14.38
C LEU A 160 -6.59 5.54 -15.67
N SER A 161 -7.45 5.26 -16.66
CA SER A 161 -7.47 6.01 -17.92
C SER A 161 -7.88 7.48 -17.73
N GLY A 162 -8.66 7.78 -16.71
CA GLY A 162 -9.07 9.15 -16.34
C GLY A 162 -7.98 9.97 -15.68
N LEU A 163 -7.00 9.33 -15.02
CA LEU A 163 -5.89 10.00 -14.34
C LEU A 163 -4.83 10.57 -15.31
N VAL A 164 -4.72 9.99 -16.50
CA VAL A 164 -3.69 10.39 -17.49
C VAL A 164 -4.39 10.94 -18.74
N SER A 165 -4.90 12.18 -18.63
CA SER A 165 -5.67 12.80 -19.70
C SER A 165 -4.84 13.25 -20.92
N ASP A 166 -3.53 13.52 -20.74
CA ASP A 166 -2.72 14.15 -21.78
C ASP A 166 -2.26 13.20 -22.89
N GLN A 167 -2.17 11.88 -22.62
CA GLN A 167 -1.69 10.91 -23.62
C GLN A 167 -2.43 9.56 -23.51
N PRO A 168 -3.71 9.50 -23.89
CA PRO A 168 -4.56 8.31 -23.64
C PRO A 168 -4.06 7.04 -24.35
N VAL A 169 -3.40 7.18 -25.50
CA VAL A 169 -2.82 6.05 -26.25
C VAL A 169 -1.68 5.41 -25.46
N LYS A 170 -0.77 6.21 -24.89
CA LYS A 170 0.35 5.67 -24.09
C LYS A 170 -0.18 4.98 -22.82
N THR A 171 -1.18 5.56 -22.17
CA THR A 171 -1.84 4.96 -21.01
C THR A 171 -2.47 3.62 -21.36
N GLY A 172 -3.20 3.54 -22.48
CA GLY A 172 -3.78 2.30 -22.97
C GLY A 172 -2.74 1.22 -23.26
N VAL A 173 -1.65 1.58 -23.95
CA VAL A 173 -0.55 0.66 -24.26
C VAL A 173 0.11 0.16 -22.96
N SER A 174 0.37 1.05 -22.00
CA SER A 174 0.97 0.68 -20.71
C SER A 174 0.07 -0.27 -19.92
N ALA A 175 -1.25 -0.01 -19.90
CA ALA A 175 -2.21 -0.89 -19.24
C ALA A 175 -2.26 -2.27 -19.90
N LEU A 176 -2.26 -2.35 -21.23
CA LEU A 176 -2.22 -3.62 -21.97
C LEU A 176 -0.90 -4.38 -21.73
N MET A 177 0.22 -3.69 -21.67
CA MET A 177 1.51 -4.30 -21.31
C MET A 177 1.48 -4.86 -19.88
N GLY A 178 0.94 -4.11 -18.92
CA GLY A 178 0.77 -4.57 -17.54
C GLY A 178 -0.12 -5.81 -17.45
N LEU A 179 -1.25 -5.81 -18.17
CA LEU A 179 -2.12 -6.99 -18.26
C LEU A 179 -1.41 -8.18 -18.90
N GLY A 180 -0.64 -7.97 -19.97
CA GLY A 180 0.15 -9.02 -20.61
C GLY A 180 1.17 -9.65 -19.65
N LEU A 181 1.87 -8.85 -18.87
CA LEU A 181 2.81 -9.32 -17.84
C LEU A 181 2.09 -10.08 -16.72
N ALA A 182 0.91 -9.62 -16.29
CA ALA A 182 0.12 -10.28 -15.26
C ALA A 182 -0.49 -11.62 -15.71
N MET A 183 -0.61 -11.86 -17.02
CA MET A 183 -1.12 -13.13 -17.55
C MET A 183 -0.09 -14.26 -17.56
N VAL A 184 1.17 -13.97 -17.35
CA VAL A 184 2.23 -14.99 -17.29
C VAL A 184 2.15 -15.75 -15.97
N GLY A 185 2.15 -17.08 -16.02
CA GLY A 185 2.13 -17.94 -14.83
C GLY A 185 1.02 -18.98 -14.83
N VAL A 186 0.72 -19.51 -13.66
CA VAL A 186 -0.37 -20.47 -13.43
C VAL A 186 -1.66 -19.73 -13.11
N ASP A 187 -2.73 -20.06 -13.78
CA ASP A 187 -4.07 -19.59 -13.44
C ASP A 187 -4.51 -20.15 -12.09
N ALA A 188 -4.76 -19.28 -11.12
CA ALA A 188 -5.12 -19.66 -9.76
C ALA A 188 -6.46 -20.44 -9.67
N VAL A 189 -7.36 -20.30 -10.67
CA VAL A 189 -8.67 -20.96 -10.69
C VAL A 189 -8.62 -22.30 -11.40
N THR A 190 -7.97 -22.35 -12.56
CA THR A 190 -7.96 -23.54 -13.43
C THR A 190 -6.68 -24.38 -13.32
N GLY A 191 -5.62 -23.83 -12.72
CA GLY A 191 -4.31 -24.50 -12.65
C GLY A 191 -3.58 -24.61 -13.99
N VAL A 192 -4.08 -23.96 -15.05
CA VAL A 192 -3.48 -24.03 -16.38
C VAL A 192 -2.32 -23.05 -16.48
N TYR A 193 -1.22 -23.51 -17.09
CA TYR A 193 -0.07 -22.67 -17.40
C TYR A 193 -0.37 -21.71 -18.56
N ARG A 194 -0.08 -20.43 -18.37
CA ARG A 194 -0.26 -19.38 -19.38
C ARG A 194 1.07 -18.69 -19.65
N PHE A 195 1.47 -18.67 -20.90
CA PHE A 195 2.67 -17.98 -21.39
C PHE A 195 3.97 -18.31 -20.63
N THR A 196 4.07 -19.52 -20.07
CA THR A 196 5.25 -19.97 -19.32
C THR A 196 6.35 -20.54 -20.22
N PHE A 197 6.05 -20.85 -21.48
CA PHE A 197 7.00 -21.41 -22.45
C PHE A 197 7.80 -22.61 -21.90
N ASP A 198 7.14 -23.46 -21.11
CA ASP A 198 7.72 -24.62 -20.40
C ASP A 198 8.88 -24.28 -19.44
N SER A 199 9.04 -23.01 -19.10
CA SER A 199 10.04 -22.56 -18.12
C SER A 199 9.49 -22.65 -16.70
N VAL A 200 10.18 -23.40 -15.85
CA VAL A 200 9.83 -23.53 -14.43
C VAL A 200 9.88 -22.16 -13.71
N ASN A 201 10.80 -21.28 -14.13
CA ASN A 201 10.93 -19.94 -13.52
C ASN A 201 9.74 -19.02 -13.81
N LEU A 202 8.97 -19.29 -14.88
CA LEU A 202 7.78 -18.51 -15.23
C LEU A 202 6.48 -19.13 -14.71
N SER A 203 6.54 -20.31 -14.08
CA SER A 203 5.35 -20.95 -13.50
C SER A 203 4.72 -20.11 -12.39
N ASP A 204 5.54 -19.48 -11.56
CA ASP A 204 5.08 -18.57 -10.49
C ASP A 204 4.70 -17.18 -10.98
N GLY A 205 4.73 -16.96 -12.30
CA GLY A 205 4.49 -15.66 -12.91
C GLY A 205 5.65 -14.69 -12.78
N ILE A 206 5.45 -13.45 -13.27
CA ILE A 206 6.43 -12.37 -13.11
C ILE A 206 6.08 -11.64 -11.80
N GLN A 207 6.97 -11.73 -10.82
CA GLN A 207 6.76 -11.10 -9.53
C GLN A 207 6.67 -9.59 -9.66
N PHE A 208 5.71 -8.98 -8.97
CA PHE A 208 5.53 -7.52 -8.93
C PHE A 208 6.82 -6.78 -8.56
N THR A 209 7.61 -7.32 -7.63
CA THR A 209 8.93 -6.79 -7.23
C THR A 209 9.87 -6.60 -8.41
N THR A 210 9.95 -7.59 -9.31
CA THR A 210 10.81 -7.53 -10.49
C THR A 210 10.38 -6.42 -11.44
N ILE A 211 9.08 -6.24 -11.61
CA ILE A 211 8.49 -5.17 -12.45
C ILE A 211 8.79 -3.81 -11.84
N VAL A 212 8.61 -3.63 -10.54
CA VAL A 212 8.87 -2.35 -9.84
C VAL A 212 10.35 -1.98 -9.93
N ILE A 213 11.25 -2.91 -9.65
CA ILE A 213 12.69 -2.67 -9.75
C ILE A 213 13.06 -2.31 -11.20
N GLY A 214 12.52 -3.04 -12.17
CA GLY A 214 12.79 -2.79 -13.59
C GLY A 214 12.29 -1.41 -14.06
N PHE A 215 11.03 -1.09 -13.80
CA PHE A 215 10.44 0.15 -14.31
C PHE A 215 10.80 1.40 -13.50
N PHE A 216 10.90 1.31 -12.20
CA PHE A 216 11.18 2.48 -11.36
C PHE A 216 12.67 2.62 -11.06
N SER A 217 13.32 1.60 -10.47
CA SER A 217 14.70 1.73 -10.03
C SER A 217 15.67 1.85 -11.19
N ILE A 218 15.55 1.02 -12.22
CA ILE A 218 16.45 1.08 -13.39
C ILE A 218 16.20 2.36 -14.18
N SER A 219 14.96 2.78 -14.36
CA SER A 219 14.65 4.05 -15.04
C SER A 219 15.26 5.24 -14.31
N GLU A 220 15.20 5.30 -12.99
CA GLU A 220 15.79 6.39 -12.20
C GLU A 220 17.32 6.38 -12.32
N ILE A 221 17.96 5.19 -12.31
CA ILE A 221 19.40 5.06 -12.54
C ILE A 221 19.79 5.58 -13.91
N LEU A 222 19.04 5.23 -14.96
CA LEU A 222 19.32 5.71 -16.33
C LEU A 222 19.18 7.23 -16.45
N ILE A 223 18.13 7.79 -15.83
CA ILE A 223 17.92 9.24 -15.77
C ILE A 223 19.07 9.92 -15.01
N MET A 224 19.51 9.35 -13.88
CA MET A 224 20.64 9.87 -13.12
C MET A 224 21.95 9.85 -13.94
N LEU A 225 22.19 8.78 -14.70
CA LEU A 225 23.37 8.67 -15.58
C LEU A 225 23.34 9.70 -16.71
N GLU A 226 22.16 9.95 -17.28
CA GLU A 226 21.98 10.99 -18.31
C GLU A 226 22.25 12.39 -17.75
N HIS A 227 21.78 12.68 -16.53
CA HIS A 227 21.94 13.96 -15.86
C HIS A 227 23.30 14.16 -15.18
N THR A 228 24.15 13.14 -15.07
CA THR A 228 25.48 13.23 -14.44
C THR A 228 26.37 14.27 -15.13
N HIS A 229 26.11 14.59 -16.39
CA HIS A 229 26.80 15.67 -17.12
C HIS A 229 26.27 17.07 -16.81
N ALA A 230 25.15 17.21 -16.11
CA ALA A 230 24.46 18.49 -15.82
C ALA A 230 24.63 18.99 -14.36
N GLY A 231 25.60 18.47 -13.63
CA GLY A 231 25.83 18.84 -12.21
C GLY A 231 24.75 18.28 -11.30
N GLN A 232 25.15 17.44 -10.35
CA GLN A 232 24.26 16.86 -9.36
C GLN A 232 23.47 17.96 -8.65
N GLN A 233 22.20 18.05 -8.90
CA GLN A 233 21.29 18.68 -7.95
C GLN A 233 21.15 17.71 -6.77
N VAL A 234 22.03 17.85 -5.79
CA VAL A 234 21.82 17.28 -4.47
C VAL A 234 20.43 17.74 -4.04
N MET A 235 19.55 16.79 -3.70
CA MET A 235 18.22 17.12 -3.19
C MET A 235 18.41 18.17 -2.08
N SER A 236 17.92 19.38 -2.33
CA SER A 236 18.00 20.47 -1.38
C SER A 236 17.38 19.99 -0.06
N GLN A 237 18.18 19.92 1.01
CA GLN A 237 17.65 19.65 2.33
C GLN A 237 16.79 20.84 2.73
N GLY A 238 15.48 20.70 2.54
CA GLY A 238 14.53 21.69 2.99
C GLY A 238 14.67 21.88 4.51
N LYS A 239 14.77 23.13 4.95
CA LYS A 239 14.90 23.47 6.38
C LYS A 239 13.67 23.03 7.22
N ARG A 240 12.60 22.58 6.60
CA ARG A 240 11.33 22.31 7.27
C ARG A 240 10.93 20.85 7.11
N THR A 241 10.83 20.16 8.25
CA THR A 241 10.51 18.72 8.33
C THR A 241 9.05 18.43 8.62
N LEU A 242 8.32 19.37 9.23
CA LEU A 242 6.93 19.18 9.62
C LEU A 242 6.01 20.17 8.89
N PHE A 243 4.81 19.70 8.57
CA PHE A 243 3.74 20.55 8.02
C PHE A 243 3.20 21.50 9.09
N ASN A 244 2.60 22.62 8.62
CA ASN A 244 1.99 23.61 9.49
C ASN A 244 0.51 23.28 9.69
N PHE A 245 -0.10 23.80 10.77
CA PHE A 245 -1.52 23.64 11.06
C PHE A 245 -2.42 24.09 9.88
N LYS A 246 -2.02 25.13 9.16
CA LYS A 246 -2.73 25.60 7.96
C LYS A 246 -2.70 24.60 6.80
N GLU A 247 -1.56 23.96 6.59
CA GLU A 247 -1.40 22.90 5.58
C GLU A 247 -2.19 21.65 5.98
N MET A 248 -2.21 21.32 7.27
CA MET A 248 -3.02 20.24 7.82
C MET A 248 -4.52 20.46 7.55
N MET A 249 -5.04 21.65 7.84
CA MET A 249 -6.45 21.97 7.59
C MET A 249 -6.78 21.98 6.10
N PHE A 250 -5.86 22.43 5.25
CA PHE A 250 -6.04 22.40 3.80
C PHE A 250 -6.16 20.96 3.27
N THR A 251 -5.35 20.03 3.77
CA THR A 251 -5.36 18.61 3.35
C THR A 251 -6.50 17.81 3.99
N MET A 252 -7.11 18.30 5.08
CA MET A 252 -8.12 17.54 5.85
C MET A 252 -9.32 17.11 5.01
N VAL A 253 -9.83 18.00 4.15
CA VAL A 253 -11.00 17.70 3.30
C VAL A 253 -10.67 16.55 2.33
N SER A 254 -9.50 16.60 1.69
CA SER A 254 -9.03 15.53 0.80
C SER A 254 -8.78 14.24 1.57
N THR A 255 -8.18 14.33 2.76
CA THR A 255 -7.93 13.18 3.64
C THR A 255 -9.23 12.48 4.03
N ILE A 256 -10.26 13.23 4.45
CA ILE A 256 -11.56 12.63 4.84
C ILE A 256 -12.24 11.97 3.63
N ARG A 257 -12.26 12.64 2.48
CA ARG A 257 -12.84 12.07 1.25
C ARG A 257 -12.12 10.79 0.84
N ALA A 258 -10.80 10.81 0.78
CA ALA A 258 -9.98 9.64 0.46
C ALA A 258 -10.16 8.52 1.49
N SER A 259 -10.28 8.85 2.78
CA SER A 259 -10.50 7.84 3.84
C SER A 259 -11.85 7.14 3.71
N VAL A 260 -12.92 7.88 3.39
CA VAL A 260 -14.24 7.29 3.18
C VAL A 260 -14.26 6.43 1.91
N MET A 261 -13.70 6.92 0.81
CA MET A 261 -13.61 6.15 -0.44
C MET A 261 -12.72 4.92 -0.25
N GLY A 262 -11.55 5.08 0.38
CA GLY A 262 -10.64 3.99 0.67
C GLY A 262 -11.24 2.95 1.62
N PHE A 263 -12.08 3.35 2.59
CA PHE A 263 -12.83 2.42 3.43
C PHE A 263 -13.81 1.58 2.61
N VAL A 264 -14.63 2.21 1.75
CA VAL A 264 -15.63 1.51 0.94
C VAL A 264 -14.96 0.53 -0.04
N ILE A 265 -13.90 0.97 -0.74
CA ILE A 265 -13.18 0.14 -1.70
C ILE A 265 -12.33 -0.91 -0.98
N GLY A 266 -11.72 -0.56 0.16
CA GLY A 266 -10.87 -1.45 0.96
C GLY A 266 -11.59 -2.65 1.57
N VAL A 267 -12.92 -2.61 1.65
CA VAL A 267 -13.76 -3.75 2.05
C VAL A 267 -13.79 -4.84 0.97
N LEU A 268 -13.50 -4.48 -0.28
CA LEU A 268 -13.50 -5.43 -1.37
C LEU A 268 -12.36 -6.45 -1.21
N PRO A 269 -12.65 -7.75 -1.20
CA PRO A 269 -11.65 -8.76 -0.91
C PRO A 269 -10.61 -8.84 -2.04
N GLY A 270 -9.34 -9.01 -1.67
CA GLY A 270 -8.21 -9.32 -2.54
C GLY A 270 -7.41 -8.12 -3.04
N ALA A 271 -8.02 -7.07 -3.55
CA ALA A 271 -7.31 -5.96 -4.19
C ALA A 271 -7.71 -4.56 -3.68
N GLY A 272 -8.41 -4.49 -2.54
CA GLY A 272 -8.99 -3.26 -2.03
C GLY A 272 -7.99 -2.11 -1.87
N ALA A 273 -6.84 -2.32 -1.27
CA ALA A 273 -5.83 -1.30 -1.06
C ALA A 273 -5.24 -0.79 -2.39
N THR A 274 -4.96 -1.68 -3.33
CA THR A 274 -4.40 -1.35 -4.65
C THR A 274 -5.38 -0.56 -5.53
N ILE A 275 -6.68 -0.88 -5.43
CA ILE A 275 -7.72 -0.18 -6.20
C ILE A 275 -8.06 1.17 -5.56
N ALA A 276 -7.93 1.27 -4.23
CA ALA A 276 -8.22 2.49 -3.47
C ALA A 276 -7.13 3.55 -3.61
N SER A 277 -5.90 3.16 -3.97
CA SER A 277 -4.78 4.07 -4.21
C SER A 277 -4.92 4.80 -5.53
#